data_b782ff97bb4ec0c44724e47c9f15c8b3
#
_entry.id   b782ff97bb4ec0c44724e47c9f15c8b3
#
_cell.length_a   1.000
_cell.length_b   1.000
_cell.length_c   1.000
_cell.angle_alpha   90.00
_cell.angle_beta   90.00
_cell.angle_gamma   90.00
#
_symmetry.space_group_name_H-M   'P 1'
#
loop_
_entity.id
_entity.type
_entity.pdbx_description
1 polymer ?
#
loop_
_entity_poly.entity_id
_entity_poly.type
_entity_poly.pdbx_seq_one_letter_code
_entity_poly.pdbx_strand_id
1 'polypeptide(L)'
;GVVLKKGVDPSTDLEPEYIAVSGGKAYVTLQENNAIAVLDLASRTFDGIYSAGFEDYSVTPIDIDKKDDAYAPRTYGSLMGIRMPDGIAAFQAEGKTYLVTANEGDAREWGDEDLGTFYLNEDERDFGDEGVTSPTGAITGENSGLEGKVVFFKSGDFDGLDTGKDYLFGGRTFTLYEAGADGLTEVFTSGDDFEALTAQYLPDYYNCSNDNAVVDDRSGKKGPEAESVTVGTVDGRTYAFVALERTGGVMVYDVTEPASAQYVNYINTRDFASAVEGSEEYEDGELDKWVTGGDVAPEGLLFLDASVSPTGEALLLAACEVSGTVAVYQVGGAALSVLPFTDVEARDVQAVRYVCENGLMAGVSADRFEPNGTLTRGEAVTALWALEGRPVVNYLMTFSDVDPAASYGEAVRWAASQGIAGGYGGGLFGPDDPITREQLAVMLYRYARHEGYDTAQGGMAVREFADYDQIAGYAAEAMTWAVEAGVLTATSLDTLAPGQAATRVQTAQALLALSQIAE
;
A
#
# COMPACT_ATOMS: atom_id res chain seq x y z
N GLY A 1 -19.44 16.15 -10.78
CA GLY A 1 -18.79 15.29 -9.81
C GLY A 1 -19.67 14.89 -8.63
N VAL A 2 -20.69 15.70 -8.26
CA VAL A 2 -21.77 15.23 -7.36
C VAL A 2 -22.66 14.27 -8.17
N VAL A 3 -22.82 13.04 -7.65
CA VAL A 3 -23.53 11.96 -8.35
C VAL A 3 -24.99 11.92 -7.89
N LEU A 4 -25.93 12.21 -8.79
CA LEU A 4 -27.36 12.27 -8.48
C LEU A 4 -28.14 11.30 -9.39
N LYS A 5 -29.07 10.54 -8.79
CA LYS A 5 -29.93 9.61 -9.51
C LYS A 5 -30.89 10.37 -10.42
N LYS A 6 -30.91 10.05 -11.70
CA LYS A 6 -31.81 10.68 -12.68
C LYS A 6 -33.27 10.42 -12.37
N GLY A 7 -34.05 11.49 -12.38
CA GLY A 7 -35.49 11.41 -12.18
C GLY A 7 -35.97 11.23 -10.74
N VAL A 8 -35.05 11.32 -9.77
CA VAL A 8 -35.32 11.30 -8.33
C VAL A 8 -35.14 12.70 -7.77
N ASP A 9 -35.95 13.08 -6.77
CA ASP A 9 -35.77 14.34 -6.06
C ASP A 9 -34.48 14.27 -5.23
N PRO A 10 -33.55 15.25 -5.35
CA PRO A 10 -32.31 15.24 -4.57
C PRO A 10 -32.50 15.08 -3.06
N SER A 11 -33.61 15.56 -2.50
CA SER A 11 -33.89 15.39 -1.07
C SER A 11 -34.16 13.94 -0.64
N THR A 12 -34.37 13.04 -1.59
CA THR A 12 -34.55 11.60 -1.36
C THR A 12 -33.39 10.76 -1.90
N ASP A 13 -32.45 11.40 -2.60
CA ASP A 13 -31.24 10.77 -3.14
C ASP A 13 -29.97 11.05 -2.33
N LEU A 14 -30.01 12.09 -1.48
CA LEU A 14 -28.86 12.46 -0.63
C LEU A 14 -28.88 11.62 0.63
N GLU A 15 -27.79 10.89 0.87
CA GLU A 15 -27.61 9.99 2.00
C GLU A 15 -26.45 10.51 2.85
N PRO A 16 -26.77 11.25 4.00
CA PRO A 16 -25.74 11.76 4.89
C PRO A 16 -25.26 10.70 5.87
N GLU A 17 -23.94 10.53 5.97
CA GLU A 17 -23.30 9.52 6.80
C GLU A 17 -22.57 10.15 8.00
N TYR A 18 -21.34 10.58 7.82
CA TYR A 18 -20.51 11.09 8.91
C TYR A 18 -20.40 12.62 8.92
N ILE A 19 -20.05 13.15 10.10
CA ILE A 19 -19.94 14.61 10.32
C ILE A 19 -18.65 14.95 11.03
N ALA A 20 -17.85 15.85 10.43
CA ALA A 20 -16.75 16.52 11.10
C ALA A 20 -17.07 17.99 11.35
N VAL A 21 -16.59 18.54 12.47
CA VAL A 21 -16.81 19.94 12.83
C VAL A 21 -15.47 20.66 13.02
N SER A 22 -15.27 21.75 12.30
CA SER A 22 -14.09 22.61 12.46
C SER A 22 -14.39 24.04 12.00
N GLY A 23 -13.74 25.04 12.60
CA GLY A 23 -13.82 26.43 12.15
C GLY A 23 -15.23 27.03 12.14
N GLY A 24 -16.17 26.52 12.94
CA GLY A 24 -17.56 26.97 12.96
C GLY A 24 -18.43 26.39 11.84
N LYS A 25 -17.94 25.40 11.12
CA LYS A 25 -18.64 24.66 10.06
C LYS A 25 -18.77 23.19 10.41
N ALA A 26 -19.82 22.54 9.93
CA ALA A 26 -19.95 21.09 9.87
C ALA A 26 -19.78 20.64 8.42
N TYR A 27 -19.04 19.56 8.25
CA TYR A 27 -18.76 18.90 6.98
C TYR A 27 -19.39 17.52 7.04
N VAL A 28 -20.30 17.23 6.12
CA VAL A 28 -21.13 16.04 6.13
C VAL A 28 -20.84 15.24 4.87
N THR A 29 -20.40 14.01 5.00
CA THR A 29 -20.26 13.10 3.86
C THR A 29 -21.63 12.70 3.34
N LEU A 30 -21.72 12.64 2.01
CA LEU A 30 -22.85 12.13 1.25
C LEU A 30 -22.26 11.05 0.34
N GLN A 31 -22.11 9.86 0.90
CA GLN A 31 -21.26 8.80 0.36
C GLN A 31 -21.66 8.43 -1.08
N GLU A 32 -22.87 7.96 -1.28
CA GLU A 32 -23.33 7.50 -2.60
C GLU A 32 -23.45 8.65 -3.61
N ASN A 33 -23.50 9.89 -3.10
CA ASN A 33 -23.50 11.08 -3.94
C ASN A 33 -22.10 11.58 -4.31
N ASN A 34 -21.06 10.93 -3.80
CA ASN A 34 -19.67 11.35 -4.00
C ASN A 34 -19.44 12.81 -3.63
N ALA A 35 -19.91 13.21 -2.45
CA ALA A 35 -19.96 14.63 -2.10
C ALA A 35 -19.76 14.89 -0.60
N ILE A 36 -19.40 16.14 -0.31
CA ILE A 36 -19.32 16.68 1.06
C ILE A 36 -20.20 17.94 1.13
N ALA A 37 -21.20 17.95 2.01
CA ALA A 37 -22.02 19.12 2.29
C ALA A 37 -21.36 19.97 3.38
N VAL A 38 -21.37 21.29 3.22
CA VAL A 38 -20.79 22.25 4.17
C VAL A 38 -21.89 23.09 4.77
N LEU A 39 -22.07 22.98 6.09
CA LEU A 39 -23.07 23.73 6.88
C LEU A 39 -22.37 24.78 7.76
N ASP A 40 -22.74 26.04 7.63
CA ASP A 40 -22.36 27.08 8.57
C ASP A 40 -23.22 26.99 9.85
N LEU A 41 -22.56 26.72 10.97
CA LEU A 41 -23.24 26.49 12.27
C LEU A 41 -23.84 27.74 12.88
N ALA A 42 -23.34 28.91 12.53
CA ALA A 42 -23.85 30.18 13.07
C ALA A 42 -25.14 30.62 12.37
N SER A 43 -25.13 30.58 11.02
CA SER A 43 -26.30 30.92 10.21
C SER A 43 -27.29 29.75 10.10
N ARG A 44 -26.83 28.50 10.29
CA ARG A 44 -27.59 27.27 10.10
C ARG A 44 -28.05 27.08 8.65
N THR A 45 -27.19 27.48 7.71
CA THR A 45 -27.44 27.35 6.27
C THR A 45 -26.31 26.60 5.63
N PHE A 46 -26.62 25.80 4.60
CA PHE A 46 -25.60 25.17 3.80
C PHE A 46 -24.90 26.19 2.89
N ASP A 47 -23.57 26.17 2.93
CA ASP A 47 -22.74 26.93 1.98
C ASP A 47 -22.72 26.27 0.60
N GLY A 48 -22.79 24.94 0.55
CA GLY A 48 -22.82 24.17 -0.68
C GLY A 48 -22.66 22.66 -0.47
N ILE A 49 -22.77 21.95 -1.57
CA ILE A 49 -22.45 20.52 -1.71
C ILE A 49 -21.34 20.43 -2.75
N TYR A 50 -20.20 19.85 -2.38
CA TYR A 50 -19.00 19.80 -3.17
C TYR A 50 -18.65 18.36 -3.50
N SER A 51 -18.24 18.10 -4.76
CA SER A 51 -17.79 16.77 -5.17
C SER A 51 -16.55 16.35 -4.39
N ALA A 52 -16.50 15.09 -3.99
CA ALA A 52 -15.29 14.48 -3.44
C ALA A 52 -14.24 14.14 -4.53
N GLY A 53 -14.58 14.24 -5.80
CA GLY A 53 -13.68 13.95 -6.91
C GLY A 53 -13.66 12.48 -7.32
N PHE A 54 -12.67 12.12 -8.10
CA PHE A 54 -12.52 10.78 -8.69
C PHE A 54 -11.05 10.36 -8.65
N GLU A 55 -10.81 9.04 -8.57
CA GLU A 55 -9.50 8.48 -8.88
C GLU A 55 -9.40 8.19 -10.38
N ASP A 56 -8.28 8.57 -11.00
CA ASP A 56 -8.04 8.35 -12.43
C ASP A 56 -7.13 7.13 -12.63
N TYR A 57 -7.73 6.00 -12.90
CA TYR A 57 -7.01 4.74 -13.13
C TYR A 57 -6.37 4.63 -14.53
N SER A 58 -6.40 5.70 -15.30
CA SER A 58 -5.53 5.82 -16.47
C SER A 58 -4.09 6.24 -16.10
N VAL A 59 -3.90 6.73 -14.88
CA VAL A 59 -2.62 7.22 -14.34
C VAL A 59 -2.22 6.42 -13.11
N THR A 60 -3.10 6.29 -12.11
CA THR A 60 -2.89 5.49 -10.91
C THR A 60 -3.20 4.03 -11.24
N PRO A 61 -2.25 3.09 -11.04
CA PRO A 61 -2.53 1.68 -11.25
C PRO A 61 -3.52 1.16 -10.21
N ILE A 62 -4.30 0.14 -10.59
CA ILE A 62 -5.27 -0.54 -9.73
C ILE A 62 -5.33 -2.02 -10.11
N ASP A 63 -5.54 -2.86 -9.13
CA ASP A 63 -5.84 -4.28 -9.35
C ASP A 63 -7.34 -4.51 -9.32
N ILE A 64 -7.89 -5.06 -10.41
CA ILE A 64 -9.31 -5.39 -10.53
C ILE A 64 -9.56 -6.82 -11.02
N ASP A 65 -8.51 -7.65 -11.10
CA ASP A 65 -8.65 -9.06 -11.49
C ASP A 65 -8.55 -9.97 -10.26
N LYS A 66 -9.68 -10.51 -9.82
CA LYS A 66 -9.73 -11.44 -8.68
C LYS A 66 -9.36 -12.90 -9.04
N LYS A 67 -8.73 -13.15 -10.17
CA LYS A 67 -8.43 -14.51 -10.67
C LYS A 67 -6.95 -14.83 -10.78
N ASP A 68 -6.10 -13.85 -10.68
CA ASP A 68 -4.65 -14.08 -10.73
C ASP A 68 -4.03 -14.37 -9.35
N ASP A 69 -4.84 -14.27 -8.26
CA ASP A 69 -4.45 -14.54 -6.87
C ASP A 69 -3.16 -13.80 -6.47
N ALA A 70 -2.95 -12.60 -7.02
CA ALA A 70 -1.73 -11.84 -6.86
C ALA A 70 -1.95 -10.33 -7.06
N TYR A 71 -1.16 -9.50 -6.40
CA TYR A 71 -1.16 -8.06 -6.67
C TYR A 71 -0.55 -7.76 -8.05
N ALA A 72 -1.38 -7.49 -9.04
CA ALA A 72 -0.99 -7.23 -10.43
C ALA A 72 -1.58 -5.92 -10.98
N PRO A 73 -1.30 -4.76 -10.38
CA PRO A 73 -1.94 -3.49 -10.70
C PRO A 73 -1.64 -3.04 -12.14
N ARG A 74 -2.67 -2.52 -12.81
CA ARG A 74 -2.59 -2.04 -14.21
C ARG A 74 -3.30 -0.70 -14.33
N THR A 75 -3.04 0.03 -15.42
CA THR A 75 -3.76 1.24 -15.76
C THR A 75 -4.78 0.98 -16.87
N TYR A 76 -5.95 1.63 -16.77
CA TYR A 76 -7.07 1.45 -17.70
C TYR A 76 -7.56 2.80 -18.22
N GLY A 77 -7.40 3.11 -19.50
CA GLY A 77 -7.62 4.44 -20.10
C GLY A 77 -9.03 5.04 -19.95
N SER A 78 -10.04 4.19 -19.71
CA SER A 78 -11.42 4.63 -19.51
C SER A 78 -11.90 4.57 -18.06
N LEU A 79 -11.15 3.97 -17.15
CA LEU A 79 -11.59 3.62 -15.80
C LEU A 79 -11.36 4.75 -14.80
N MET A 80 -12.37 5.01 -13.98
CA MET A 80 -12.37 5.96 -12.88
C MET A 80 -12.90 5.30 -11.61
N GLY A 81 -12.40 5.69 -10.44
CA GLY A 81 -13.02 5.39 -9.14
C GLY A 81 -13.88 6.55 -8.68
N ILE A 82 -15.14 6.31 -8.33
CA ILE A 82 -15.96 7.29 -7.62
C ILE A 82 -15.54 7.22 -6.16
N ARG A 83 -14.97 8.29 -5.58
CA ARG A 83 -14.41 8.23 -4.22
C ARG A 83 -15.43 7.81 -3.17
N MET A 84 -16.62 8.38 -3.21
CA MET A 84 -17.73 8.04 -2.31
C MET A 84 -17.26 8.02 -0.84
N PRO A 85 -16.93 9.20 -0.28
CA PRO A 85 -16.35 9.29 1.06
C PRO A 85 -17.35 8.87 2.12
N ASP A 86 -16.96 7.95 2.98
CA ASP A 86 -17.69 7.57 4.16
C ASP A 86 -17.17 8.31 5.39
N GLY A 87 -16.19 7.79 6.11
CA GLY A 87 -15.59 8.44 7.27
C GLY A 87 -14.95 9.81 6.95
N ILE A 88 -15.15 10.78 7.83
CA ILE A 88 -14.56 12.12 7.70
C ILE A 88 -14.02 12.63 9.05
N ALA A 89 -12.84 13.23 9.04
CA ALA A 89 -12.30 14.00 10.15
C ALA A 89 -11.82 15.38 9.69
N ALA A 90 -11.67 16.31 10.64
CA ALA A 90 -11.21 17.66 10.35
C ALA A 90 -10.13 18.10 11.33
N PHE A 91 -9.11 18.81 10.84
CA PHE A 91 -8.05 19.38 11.66
C PHE A 91 -7.62 20.77 11.17
N GLN A 92 -6.80 21.43 11.98
CA GLN A 92 -6.25 22.75 11.66
C GLN A 92 -4.74 22.62 11.45
N ALA A 93 -4.25 23.15 10.34
CA ALA A 93 -2.82 23.30 10.06
C ALA A 93 -2.59 24.66 9.39
N GLU A 94 -1.54 25.36 9.74
CA GLU A 94 -1.17 26.68 9.18
C GLU A 94 -2.29 27.72 9.17
N GLY A 95 -3.25 27.62 10.12
CA GLY A 95 -4.40 28.53 10.21
C GLY A 95 -5.52 28.25 9.19
N LYS A 96 -5.46 27.13 8.51
CA LYS A 96 -6.47 26.63 7.57
C LYS A 96 -7.17 25.39 8.14
N THR A 97 -8.38 25.13 7.67
CA THR A 97 -9.09 23.88 7.94
C THR A 97 -8.81 22.88 6.85
N TYR A 98 -8.43 21.67 7.26
CA TYR A 98 -8.30 20.52 6.39
C TYR A 98 -9.30 19.44 6.78
N LEU A 99 -9.80 18.75 5.77
CA LEU A 99 -10.63 17.56 5.92
C LEU A 99 -9.83 16.35 5.44
N VAL A 100 -10.03 15.22 6.09
CA VAL A 100 -9.56 13.93 5.63
C VAL A 100 -10.77 13.02 5.49
N THR A 101 -10.88 12.30 4.36
CA THR A 101 -11.95 11.34 4.09
C THR A 101 -11.38 9.97 3.80
N ALA A 102 -12.05 8.95 4.29
CA ALA A 102 -11.89 7.57 3.87
C ALA A 102 -12.85 7.31 2.70
N ASN A 103 -12.35 6.74 1.59
CA ASN A 103 -13.08 6.65 0.33
C ASN A 103 -13.46 5.20 0.05
N GLU A 104 -14.40 4.68 0.82
CA GLU A 104 -14.85 3.30 0.80
C GLU A 104 -15.64 2.97 -0.46
N GLY A 105 -16.72 3.69 -0.66
CA GLY A 105 -17.69 3.49 -1.73
C GLY A 105 -18.79 2.51 -1.39
N ASP A 106 -20.04 2.91 -1.62
CA ASP A 106 -21.17 2.00 -1.47
C ASP A 106 -22.20 2.13 -2.58
N ALA A 107 -23.03 1.08 -2.72
CA ALA A 107 -24.06 1.00 -3.73
C ALA A 107 -25.40 1.50 -3.17
N ARG A 108 -26.15 2.24 -3.98
CA ARG A 108 -27.55 2.52 -3.65
C ARG A 108 -28.37 1.25 -3.77
N GLU A 109 -28.98 0.88 -2.68
CA GLU A 109 -29.85 -0.29 -2.58
C GLU A 109 -31.23 0.14 -2.07
N TRP A 110 -32.16 0.29 -2.96
CA TRP A 110 -33.50 0.82 -2.67
C TRP A 110 -34.62 -0.14 -3.02
N GLY A 111 -35.73 0.01 -2.31
CA GLY A 111 -36.97 -0.70 -2.60
C GLY A 111 -37.07 -2.04 -1.91
N ASP A 112 -37.84 -2.92 -2.50
CA ASP A 112 -38.21 -4.21 -1.93
C ASP A 112 -38.30 -5.25 -3.06
N GLU A 113 -37.57 -6.34 -2.92
CA GLU A 113 -37.56 -7.44 -3.89
C GLU A 113 -38.93 -8.12 -4.02
N ASP A 114 -39.61 -8.35 -2.92
CA ASP A 114 -40.93 -9.01 -2.89
C ASP A 114 -42.00 -8.16 -3.59
N LEU A 115 -41.83 -6.83 -3.60
CA LEU A 115 -42.70 -5.89 -4.32
C LEU A 115 -42.26 -5.61 -5.75
N GLY A 116 -41.09 -6.13 -6.18
CA GLY A 116 -40.51 -5.89 -7.50
C GLY A 116 -40.10 -4.43 -7.74
N THR A 117 -39.78 -3.71 -6.66
CA THR A 117 -39.30 -2.31 -6.69
C THR A 117 -37.82 -2.18 -6.37
N PHE A 118 -37.13 -3.30 -6.14
CA PHE A 118 -35.71 -3.32 -5.81
C PHE A 118 -34.87 -2.68 -6.91
N TYR A 119 -33.92 -1.83 -6.50
CA TYR A 119 -32.95 -1.18 -7.36
C TYR A 119 -31.57 -1.27 -6.73
N LEU A 120 -30.60 -1.76 -7.49
CA LEU A 120 -29.18 -1.80 -7.17
C LEU A 120 -28.40 -1.18 -8.34
N ASN A 121 -27.47 -0.27 -8.06
CA ASN A 121 -26.69 0.41 -9.09
C ASN A 121 -25.39 -0.30 -9.47
N GLU A 122 -25.23 -1.55 -9.11
CA GLU A 122 -24.12 -2.43 -9.53
C GLU A 122 -24.34 -3.03 -10.91
N ASP A 123 -23.30 -3.09 -11.73
CA ASP A 123 -23.24 -3.77 -13.04
C ASP A 123 -22.07 -4.77 -13.02
N GLU A 124 -22.33 -5.98 -12.53
CA GLU A 124 -21.34 -7.04 -12.49
C GLU A 124 -21.08 -7.60 -13.90
N ARG A 125 -19.79 -7.71 -14.26
CA ARG A 125 -19.30 -8.23 -15.53
C ARG A 125 -18.30 -9.35 -15.26
N ASP A 126 -18.55 -10.55 -15.77
CA ASP A 126 -17.64 -11.68 -15.68
C ASP A 126 -16.79 -11.77 -16.95
N PHE A 127 -15.53 -11.33 -16.88
CA PHE A 127 -14.60 -11.33 -18.00
C PHE A 127 -14.10 -12.73 -18.40
N GLY A 128 -14.40 -13.76 -17.59
CA GLY A 128 -14.22 -15.16 -17.98
C GLY A 128 -15.19 -15.60 -19.07
N ASP A 129 -16.28 -14.88 -19.29
CA ASP A 129 -17.25 -15.17 -20.34
C ASP A 129 -16.84 -14.53 -21.67
N GLU A 130 -17.04 -15.27 -22.78
CA GLU A 130 -16.68 -14.81 -24.12
C GLU A 130 -17.43 -13.54 -24.53
N GLY A 131 -16.69 -12.51 -24.92
CA GLY A 131 -17.25 -11.26 -25.46
C GLY A 131 -17.76 -10.28 -24.41
N VAL A 132 -17.54 -10.51 -23.13
CA VAL A 132 -17.85 -9.56 -22.06
C VAL A 132 -16.93 -8.34 -22.14
N THR A 133 -17.50 -7.18 -21.87
CA THR A 133 -16.79 -5.89 -21.87
C THR A 133 -17.28 -5.01 -20.73
N SER A 134 -16.50 -3.98 -20.37
CA SER A 134 -16.98 -2.90 -19.48
C SER A 134 -18.25 -2.21 -20.04
N PRO A 135 -18.96 -1.42 -19.23
CA PRO A 135 -20.17 -0.71 -19.66
C PRO A 135 -19.99 0.15 -20.91
N THR A 136 -18.84 0.81 -21.09
CA THR A 136 -18.52 1.58 -22.31
C THR A 136 -18.02 0.73 -23.47
N GLY A 137 -17.64 -0.52 -23.22
CA GLY A 137 -16.97 -1.41 -24.17
C GLY A 137 -15.47 -1.12 -24.37
N ALA A 138 -14.89 -0.23 -23.58
CA ALA A 138 -13.48 0.14 -23.72
C ALA A 138 -12.51 -0.88 -23.11
N ILE A 139 -12.93 -1.57 -22.04
CA ILE A 139 -12.18 -2.65 -21.40
C ILE A 139 -12.77 -3.98 -21.85
N THR A 140 -11.93 -4.87 -22.35
CA THR A 140 -12.29 -6.23 -22.80
C THR A 140 -11.31 -7.23 -22.21
N GLY A 141 -11.66 -8.50 -22.03
CA GLY A 141 -10.71 -9.53 -21.59
C GLY A 141 -9.46 -9.58 -22.48
N GLU A 142 -9.60 -9.37 -23.79
CA GLU A 142 -8.47 -9.40 -24.73
C GLU A 142 -7.48 -8.24 -24.52
N ASN A 143 -7.96 -7.00 -24.27
CA ASN A 143 -7.08 -5.84 -24.15
C ASN A 143 -6.59 -5.57 -22.72
N SER A 144 -7.22 -6.15 -21.71
CA SER A 144 -6.89 -5.97 -20.29
C SER A 144 -6.24 -7.21 -19.66
N GLY A 145 -6.51 -8.38 -20.18
CA GLY A 145 -6.13 -9.65 -19.58
C GLY A 145 -6.99 -10.04 -18.36
N LEU A 146 -8.13 -9.38 -18.15
CA LEU A 146 -9.07 -9.71 -17.07
C LEU A 146 -9.76 -11.04 -17.34
N GLU A 147 -9.85 -11.88 -16.31
CA GLU A 147 -10.52 -13.18 -16.33
C GLU A 147 -11.60 -13.32 -15.26
N GLY A 148 -11.65 -12.41 -14.29
CA GLY A 148 -12.58 -12.44 -13.17
C GLY A 148 -13.79 -11.53 -13.31
N LYS A 149 -14.60 -11.51 -12.26
CA LYS A 149 -15.75 -10.62 -12.12
C LYS A 149 -15.31 -9.23 -11.66
N VAL A 150 -15.83 -8.21 -12.34
CA VAL A 150 -15.65 -6.80 -11.95
C VAL A 150 -17.02 -6.16 -11.78
N VAL A 151 -17.21 -5.42 -10.69
CA VAL A 151 -18.45 -4.70 -10.39
C VAL A 151 -18.30 -3.24 -10.76
N PHE A 152 -18.98 -2.85 -11.86
CA PHE A 152 -19.01 -1.46 -12.32
C PHE A 152 -20.21 -0.71 -11.76
N PHE A 153 -20.08 0.60 -11.67
CA PHE A 153 -21.18 1.51 -11.34
C PHE A 153 -22.07 1.74 -12.56
N LYS A 154 -23.39 1.65 -12.40
CA LYS A 154 -24.39 1.93 -13.48
C LYS A 154 -24.45 3.43 -13.80
N SER A 155 -23.41 3.98 -14.38
CA SER A 155 -23.24 5.42 -14.65
C SER A 155 -24.35 6.03 -15.53
N GLY A 156 -24.96 5.21 -16.38
CA GLY A 156 -26.07 5.64 -17.25
C GLY A 156 -27.29 6.17 -16.50
N ASP A 157 -27.50 5.76 -15.28
CA ASP A 157 -28.64 6.12 -14.43
C ASP A 157 -28.43 7.42 -13.63
N PHE A 158 -27.25 8.04 -13.72
CA PHE A 158 -26.87 9.17 -12.87
C PHE A 158 -26.41 10.39 -13.68
N ASP A 159 -26.63 11.58 -13.10
CA ASP A 159 -26.00 12.83 -13.51
C ASP A 159 -24.68 13.03 -12.76
N GLY A 160 -23.81 13.90 -13.27
CA GLY A 160 -22.50 14.22 -12.67
C GLY A 160 -21.35 13.34 -13.14
N LEU A 161 -21.60 12.32 -13.97
CA LEU A 161 -20.63 11.39 -14.53
C LEU A 161 -20.42 11.59 -16.03
N ASP A 162 -19.21 11.28 -16.53
CA ASP A 162 -18.91 11.25 -17.97
C ASP A 162 -19.34 9.91 -18.57
N THR A 163 -20.23 9.94 -19.54
CA THR A 163 -20.74 8.73 -20.20
C THR A 163 -19.71 8.00 -21.07
N GLY A 164 -18.54 8.59 -21.30
CA GLY A 164 -17.42 7.98 -22.02
C GLY A 164 -16.44 7.25 -21.09
N LYS A 165 -16.74 7.15 -19.80
CA LYS A 165 -15.91 6.51 -18.80
C LYS A 165 -16.62 5.34 -18.13
N ASP A 166 -15.86 4.35 -17.72
CA ASP A 166 -16.28 3.28 -16.84
C ASP A 166 -15.98 3.68 -15.38
N TYR A 167 -16.82 3.28 -14.44
CA TYR A 167 -16.68 3.68 -13.04
C TYR A 167 -16.75 2.48 -12.12
N LEU A 168 -15.86 2.48 -11.10
CA LEU A 168 -15.90 1.59 -9.94
C LEU A 168 -16.44 2.33 -8.72
N PHE A 169 -16.89 1.57 -7.74
CA PHE A 169 -17.26 2.05 -6.41
C PHE A 169 -16.01 2.27 -5.56
N GLY A 170 -15.98 3.38 -4.80
CA GLY A 170 -14.88 3.73 -3.92
C GLY A 170 -13.63 4.22 -4.63
N GLY A 171 -12.82 4.96 -3.88
CA GLY A 171 -11.50 5.39 -4.33
C GLY A 171 -10.39 4.41 -3.98
N ARG A 172 -10.62 3.50 -3.02
CA ARG A 172 -9.60 2.68 -2.36
C ARG A 172 -8.48 3.53 -1.75
N THR A 173 -8.83 4.75 -1.32
CA THR A 173 -7.90 5.80 -0.93
C THR A 173 -8.41 6.54 0.30
N PHE A 174 -7.55 7.37 0.86
CA PHE A 174 -8.00 8.53 1.61
C PHE A 174 -7.61 9.81 0.89
N THR A 175 -8.36 10.89 1.15
CA THR A 175 -8.12 12.18 0.49
C THR A 175 -8.07 13.31 1.51
N LEU A 176 -7.16 14.26 1.29
CA LEU A 176 -7.07 15.51 2.06
C LEU A 176 -7.58 16.68 1.22
N TYR A 177 -8.46 17.48 1.81
CA TYR A 177 -8.98 18.72 1.22
C TYR A 177 -8.67 19.92 2.10
N GLU A 178 -8.24 21.03 1.50
CA GLU A 178 -8.29 22.36 2.13
C GLU A 178 -9.71 22.92 2.01
N ALA A 179 -10.34 23.24 3.14
CA ALA A 179 -11.66 23.84 3.17
C ALA A 179 -11.54 25.37 3.12
N GLY A 180 -11.80 25.96 1.97
CA GLY A 180 -11.72 27.39 1.69
C GLY A 180 -13.08 28.08 1.62
N ALA A 181 -13.07 29.38 1.32
CA ALA A 181 -14.28 30.18 1.13
C ALA A 181 -15.05 29.76 -0.14
N ASP A 182 -14.36 29.29 -1.16
CA ASP A 182 -14.92 28.94 -2.46
C ASP A 182 -15.23 27.43 -2.59
N GLY A 183 -15.06 26.65 -1.51
CA GLY A 183 -15.33 25.22 -1.47
C GLY A 183 -14.15 24.38 -0.97
N LEU A 184 -14.07 23.15 -1.46
CA LEU A 184 -13.04 22.17 -1.12
C LEU A 184 -12.01 22.08 -2.24
N THR A 185 -10.74 22.10 -1.87
CA THR A 185 -9.62 21.88 -2.81
C THR A 185 -8.84 20.66 -2.36
N GLU A 186 -8.77 19.65 -3.21
CA GLU A 186 -7.91 18.49 -2.97
C GLU A 186 -6.45 18.93 -2.88
N VAL A 187 -5.74 18.44 -1.88
CA VAL A 187 -4.31 18.70 -1.67
C VAL A 187 -3.47 17.43 -1.65
N PHE A 188 -4.10 16.28 -1.41
CA PHE A 188 -3.43 14.98 -1.40
C PHE A 188 -4.45 13.84 -1.57
N THR A 189 -4.03 12.75 -2.24
CA THR A 189 -4.69 11.43 -2.21
C THR A 189 -3.63 10.34 -2.03
N SER A 190 -3.99 9.24 -1.37
CA SER A 190 -3.06 8.11 -1.13
C SER A 190 -2.79 7.26 -2.37
N GLY A 191 -3.51 7.50 -3.47
CA GLY A 191 -3.28 6.74 -4.71
C GLY A 191 -3.47 5.23 -4.55
N ASP A 192 -2.44 4.45 -4.92
CA ASP A 192 -2.45 2.98 -4.81
C ASP A 192 -1.84 2.44 -3.50
N ASP A 193 -1.55 3.31 -2.53
CA ASP A 193 -0.83 2.94 -1.29
C ASP A 193 -1.50 1.79 -0.55
N PHE A 194 -2.83 1.80 -0.40
CA PHE A 194 -3.53 0.81 0.41
C PHE A 194 -3.42 -0.59 -0.17
N GLU A 195 -3.59 -0.74 -1.47
CA GLU A 195 -3.40 -2.02 -2.14
C GLU A 195 -1.93 -2.45 -2.16
N ALA A 196 -1.02 -1.54 -2.51
CA ALA A 196 0.41 -1.82 -2.56
C ALA A 196 0.97 -2.23 -1.19
N LEU A 197 0.56 -1.54 -0.11
CA LEU A 197 1.01 -1.83 1.25
C LEU A 197 0.40 -3.12 1.80
N THR A 198 -0.91 -3.35 1.60
CA THR A 198 -1.53 -4.61 2.05
C THR A 198 -0.96 -5.81 1.30
N ALA A 199 -0.71 -5.70 0.00
CA ALA A 199 -0.01 -6.74 -0.76
C ALA A 199 1.43 -6.99 -0.26
N GLN A 200 2.14 -5.95 0.18
CA GLN A 200 3.48 -6.07 0.73
C GLN A 200 3.51 -6.72 2.12
N TYR A 201 2.59 -6.32 3.01
CA TYR A 201 2.57 -6.79 4.40
C TYR A 201 1.82 -8.11 4.58
N LEU A 202 0.83 -8.37 3.71
CA LEU A 202 -0.09 -9.49 3.78
C LEU A 202 -0.24 -10.16 2.40
N PRO A 203 0.85 -10.64 1.77
CA PRO A 203 0.79 -11.16 0.40
C PRO A 203 -0.19 -12.33 0.22
N ASP A 204 -0.36 -13.17 1.26
CA ASP A 204 -1.27 -14.31 1.22
C ASP A 204 -2.74 -13.93 1.53
N TYR A 205 -3.00 -12.67 1.90
CA TYR A 205 -4.32 -12.16 2.33
C TYR A 205 -4.68 -10.82 1.70
N TYR A 206 -3.91 -10.41 0.71
CA TYR A 206 -4.15 -9.20 -0.05
C TYR A 206 -5.59 -9.16 -0.59
N ASN A 207 -6.26 -8.01 -0.45
CA ASN A 207 -7.65 -7.81 -0.88
C ASN A 207 -8.63 -8.93 -0.48
N CYS A 208 -8.40 -9.61 0.64
CA CYS A 208 -9.39 -10.54 1.19
C CYS A 208 -10.60 -9.79 1.78
N SER A 209 -11.69 -10.53 1.99
CA SER A 209 -12.89 -10.01 2.65
C SER A 209 -12.76 -10.08 4.19
N ASN A 210 -13.69 -9.43 4.91
CA ASN A 210 -13.81 -9.52 6.37
C ASN A 210 -14.50 -10.83 6.82
N ASP A 211 -15.22 -11.52 5.92
CA ASP A 211 -15.93 -12.76 6.15
C ASP A 211 -15.15 -14.02 5.73
N ASN A 212 -14.04 -13.85 5.02
CA ASN A 212 -13.12 -14.91 4.65
C ASN A 212 -11.68 -14.37 4.53
N ALA A 213 -10.70 -15.26 4.35
CA ALA A 213 -9.30 -14.90 4.18
C ALA A 213 -8.77 -15.25 2.77
N VAL A 214 -9.66 -15.32 1.80
CA VAL A 214 -9.29 -15.66 0.41
C VAL A 214 -8.55 -14.48 -0.20
N VAL A 215 -7.33 -14.73 -0.68
CA VAL A 215 -6.53 -13.72 -1.37
C VAL A 215 -7.28 -13.19 -2.59
N ASP A 216 -7.20 -11.90 -2.83
CA ASP A 216 -7.67 -11.23 -4.05
C ASP A 216 -9.21 -11.23 -4.27
N ASP A 217 -10.00 -11.72 -3.31
CA ASP A 217 -11.47 -11.84 -3.47
C ASP A 217 -12.17 -10.49 -3.69
N ARG A 218 -11.60 -9.38 -3.19
CA ARG A 218 -12.21 -8.04 -3.28
C ARG A 218 -11.68 -7.17 -4.42
N SER A 219 -10.68 -7.60 -5.18
CA SER A 219 -10.06 -6.79 -6.24
C SER A 219 -11.06 -6.39 -7.33
N GLY A 220 -11.97 -7.27 -7.73
CA GLY A 220 -13.03 -6.95 -8.69
C GLY A 220 -14.17 -6.07 -8.16
N LYS A 221 -14.13 -5.67 -6.86
CA LYS A 221 -15.18 -4.83 -6.22
C LYS A 221 -14.58 -3.53 -5.69
N LYS A 222 -14.45 -3.41 -4.36
CA LYS A 222 -14.04 -2.18 -3.66
C LYS A 222 -12.63 -2.30 -3.02
N GLY A 223 -11.93 -3.44 -3.20
CA GLY A 223 -10.61 -3.70 -2.64
C GLY A 223 -10.61 -3.74 -1.11
N PRO A 224 -9.63 -3.07 -0.43
CA PRO A 224 -9.46 -3.15 1.03
C PRO A 224 -10.52 -2.39 1.83
N GLU A 225 -11.31 -1.52 1.20
CA GLU A 225 -12.37 -0.66 1.76
C GLU A 225 -11.88 0.24 2.90
N ALA A 226 -11.52 1.47 2.53
CA ALA A 226 -11.17 2.52 3.50
C ALA A 226 -12.45 3.09 4.10
N GLU A 227 -12.81 2.66 5.29
CA GLU A 227 -14.09 2.91 5.94
C GLU A 227 -14.06 4.17 6.81
N SER A 228 -13.24 4.15 7.83
CA SER A 228 -13.21 5.18 8.86
C SER A 228 -11.88 5.92 8.92
N VAL A 229 -11.93 7.17 9.34
CA VAL A 229 -10.73 7.98 9.54
C VAL A 229 -10.84 8.85 10.78
N THR A 230 -9.75 8.96 11.53
CA THR A 230 -9.61 9.95 12.60
C THR A 230 -8.25 10.64 12.53
N VAL A 231 -8.12 11.76 13.22
CA VAL A 231 -6.87 12.52 13.32
C VAL A 231 -6.44 12.71 14.76
N GLY A 232 -5.14 12.71 14.99
CA GLY A 232 -4.57 12.96 16.30
C GLY A 232 -3.23 13.67 16.23
N THR A 233 -2.86 14.40 17.29
CA THR A 233 -1.56 15.07 17.38
C THR A 233 -0.71 14.40 18.45
N VAL A 234 0.49 13.98 18.09
CA VAL A 234 1.48 13.37 18.98
C VAL A 234 2.82 14.08 18.76
N ASP A 235 3.44 14.55 19.84
CA ASP A 235 4.74 15.26 19.80
C ASP A 235 4.80 16.44 18.82
N GLY A 236 3.66 17.12 18.64
CA GLY A 236 3.53 18.30 17.76
C GLY A 236 3.37 17.97 16.27
N ARG A 237 3.24 16.70 15.89
CA ARG A 237 2.91 16.25 14.54
C ARG A 237 1.48 15.73 14.48
N THR A 238 0.80 15.95 13.37
CA THR A 238 -0.58 15.52 13.16
C THR A 238 -0.59 14.28 12.29
N TYR A 239 -1.32 13.27 12.73
CA TYR A 239 -1.44 11.97 12.03
C TYR A 239 -2.90 11.71 11.66
N ALA A 240 -3.11 11.16 10.46
CA ALA A 240 -4.35 10.53 10.06
C ALA A 240 -4.25 9.02 10.26
N PHE A 241 -5.29 8.43 10.83
CA PHE A 241 -5.46 7.00 11.04
C PHE A 241 -6.64 6.56 10.18
N VAL A 242 -6.42 5.65 9.24
CA VAL A 242 -7.43 5.19 8.27
C VAL A 242 -7.65 3.70 8.46
N ALA A 243 -8.85 3.30 8.83
CA ALA A 243 -9.24 1.91 8.97
C ALA A 243 -9.53 1.29 7.60
N LEU A 244 -9.09 0.05 7.41
CA LEU A 244 -9.42 -0.78 6.26
C LEU A 244 -10.38 -1.89 6.73
N GLU A 245 -11.63 -1.81 6.30
CA GLU A 245 -12.68 -2.72 6.80
C GLU A 245 -12.41 -4.18 6.38
N ARG A 246 -12.21 -4.43 5.07
CA ARG A 246 -12.17 -5.80 4.53
C ARG A 246 -10.85 -6.51 4.83
N THR A 247 -9.75 -5.94 4.45
CA THR A 247 -8.43 -6.53 4.73
C THR A 247 -8.08 -6.43 6.22
N GLY A 248 -8.64 -5.42 6.91
CA GLY A 248 -8.40 -5.14 8.32
C GLY A 248 -7.22 -4.21 8.55
N GLY A 249 -7.08 -3.78 9.80
CA GLY A 249 -5.99 -2.94 10.26
C GLY A 249 -6.18 -1.44 10.02
N VAL A 250 -5.17 -0.68 10.43
CA VAL A 250 -5.19 0.79 10.38
C VAL A 250 -3.90 1.30 9.71
N MET A 251 -4.06 2.06 8.65
CA MET A 251 -2.97 2.80 8.01
C MET A 251 -2.74 4.13 8.73
N VAL A 252 -1.49 4.52 8.90
CA VAL A 252 -1.08 5.75 9.60
C VAL A 252 -0.28 6.63 8.65
N TYR A 253 -0.72 7.87 8.50
CA TYR A 253 -0.05 8.89 7.70
C TYR A 253 0.27 10.13 8.54
N ASP A 254 1.46 10.68 8.38
CA ASP A 254 1.79 12.01 8.88
C ASP A 254 1.19 13.06 7.93
N VAL A 255 0.27 13.85 8.45
CA VAL A 255 -0.45 14.92 7.72
C VAL A 255 -0.12 16.29 8.28
N THR A 256 1.02 16.43 8.99
CA THR A 256 1.49 17.71 9.53
C THR A 256 1.61 18.76 8.43
N GLU A 257 2.11 18.34 7.26
CA GLU A 257 2.14 19.10 6.02
C GLU A 257 1.13 18.47 5.05
N PRO A 258 -0.15 18.91 5.02
CA PRO A 258 -1.21 18.16 4.35
C PRO A 258 -0.99 17.90 2.85
N ALA A 259 -0.33 18.83 2.14
CA ALA A 259 -0.02 18.66 0.70
C ALA A 259 1.15 17.69 0.43
N SER A 260 1.81 17.21 1.48
CA SER A 260 2.96 16.31 1.43
C SER A 260 2.81 15.21 2.48
N ALA A 261 1.60 14.69 2.64
CA ALA A 261 1.33 13.61 3.59
C ALA A 261 2.25 12.41 3.31
N GLN A 262 2.71 11.74 4.37
CA GLN A 262 3.67 10.64 4.28
C GLN A 262 3.15 9.43 5.02
N TYR A 263 3.24 8.26 4.39
CA TYR A 263 3.00 6.98 5.05
C TYR A 263 3.98 6.78 6.22
N VAL A 264 3.46 6.31 7.33
CA VAL A 264 4.22 6.09 8.56
C VAL A 264 4.24 4.63 8.96
N ASN A 265 3.05 4.00 9.05
CA ASN A 265 2.93 2.64 9.53
C ASN A 265 1.60 2.01 9.09
N TYR A 266 1.56 0.68 9.13
CA TYR A 266 0.34 -0.12 9.05
C TYR A 266 0.33 -1.11 10.20
N ILE A 267 -0.77 -1.18 10.94
CA ILE A 267 -0.97 -2.16 12.00
C ILE A 267 -2.22 -2.97 11.71
N ASN A 268 -2.07 -4.30 11.74
CA ASN A 268 -3.18 -5.23 11.60
C ASN A 268 -3.06 -6.31 12.67
N THR A 269 -4.12 -6.51 13.44
CA THR A 269 -4.21 -7.48 14.54
C THR A 269 -5.23 -8.57 14.27
N ARG A 270 -5.68 -8.69 13.01
CA ARG A 270 -6.52 -9.80 12.54
C ARG A 270 -5.71 -11.09 12.52
N ASP A 271 -6.32 -12.19 12.98
CA ASP A 271 -5.79 -13.55 12.85
C ASP A 271 -6.43 -14.23 11.62
N PHE A 272 -5.72 -14.17 10.50
CA PHE A 272 -6.19 -14.73 9.24
C PHE A 272 -6.27 -16.26 9.23
N ALA A 273 -5.63 -16.95 10.17
CA ALA A 273 -5.65 -18.42 10.26
C ALA A 273 -6.94 -18.97 10.86
N SER A 274 -7.79 -18.12 11.47
CA SER A 274 -8.97 -18.56 12.21
C SER A 274 -10.22 -18.80 11.36
N ALA A 275 -10.26 -18.31 10.09
CA ALA A 275 -11.39 -18.48 9.19
C ALA A 275 -10.89 -18.62 7.74
N VAL A 276 -10.58 -19.85 7.34
CA VAL A 276 -10.11 -20.15 5.97
C VAL A 276 -11.26 -20.76 5.19
N GLU A 277 -11.61 -20.19 4.04
CA GLU A 277 -12.60 -20.73 3.12
C GLU A 277 -12.28 -22.20 2.77
N GLY A 278 -13.32 -23.07 2.82
CA GLY A 278 -13.15 -24.50 2.59
C GLY A 278 -12.62 -25.29 3.81
N SER A 279 -12.37 -24.65 4.95
CA SER A 279 -12.14 -25.36 6.21
C SER A 279 -13.45 -25.95 6.74
N GLU A 280 -13.37 -27.03 7.56
CA GLU A 280 -14.55 -27.67 8.16
C GLU A 280 -15.35 -26.65 8.98
N GLU A 281 -14.67 -25.76 9.66
CA GLU A 281 -15.25 -24.68 10.46
C GLU A 281 -16.00 -23.66 9.61
N TYR A 282 -15.49 -23.33 8.44
CA TYR A 282 -16.14 -22.44 7.47
C TYR A 282 -17.43 -23.08 6.92
N GLU A 283 -17.35 -24.33 6.47
CA GLU A 283 -18.48 -25.08 5.89
C GLU A 283 -19.60 -25.33 6.91
N ASP A 284 -19.25 -25.54 8.18
CA ASP A 284 -20.21 -25.76 9.26
C ASP A 284 -20.87 -24.47 9.78
N GLY A 285 -20.42 -23.30 9.30
CA GLY A 285 -20.95 -22.00 9.71
C GLY A 285 -20.70 -21.68 11.17
N GLU A 286 -19.56 -22.12 11.72
CA GLU A 286 -19.15 -21.83 13.09
C GLU A 286 -18.70 -20.36 13.21
N LEU A 287 -19.67 -19.44 13.19
CA LEU A 287 -19.47 -18.00 13.27
C LEU A 287 -18.58 -17.54 14.44
N ASP A 288 -18.57 -18.30 15.53
CA ASP A 288 -17.75 -17.99 16.72
C ASP A 288 -16.25 -17.95 16.39
N LYS A 289 -15.78 -18.70 15.40
CA LYS A 289 -14.36 -18.69 14.98
C LYS A 289 -14.03 -17.50 14.07
N TRP A 290 -14.98 -17.03 13.30
CA TRP A 290 -14.84 -15.82 12.49
C TRP A 290 -14.76 -14.58 13.39
N VAL A 291 -15.61 -14.57 14.43
CA VAL A 291 -15.69 -13.52 15.44
C VAL A 291 -14.43 -13.50 16.33
N THR A 292 -13.71 -14.61 16.47
CA THR A 292 -12.50 -14.72 17.31
C THR A 292 -11.19 -14.57 16.55
N GLY A 293 -11.23 -14.22 15.26
CA GLY A 293 -10.05 -14.00 14.41
C GLY A 293 -9.28 -12.71 14.69
N GLY A 294 -9.07 -12.34 15.94
CA GLY A 294 -8.45 -11.08 16.32
C GLY A 294 -9.41 -9.89 16.13
N ASP A 295 -8.91 -8.79 15.61
CA ASP A 295 -9.67 -7.56 15.37
C ASP A 295 -10.07 -7.49 13.90
N VAL A 296 -11.32 -7.82 13.57
CA VAL A 296 -11.85 -7.96 12.21
C VAL A 296 -12.85 -6.85 11.91
N ALA A 297 -12.71 -6.21 10.76
CA ALA A 297 -13.53 -5.10 10.26
C ALA A 297 -13.51 -3.87 11.19
N PRO A 298 -12.40 -3.13 11.26
CA PRO A 298 -12.35 -1.88 12.00
C PRO A 298 -13.16 -0.79 11.27
N GLU A 299 -14.29 -0.40 11.86
CA GLU A 299 -15.27 0.52 11.30
C GLU A 299 -15.28 1.87 12.03
N GLY A 300 -15.07 1.87 13.34
CA GLY A 300 -15.07 3.10 14.15
C GLY A 300 -13.70 3.41 14.75
N LEU A 301 -13.16 4.60 14.51
CA LEU A 301 -11.89 5.04 15.06
C LEU A 301 -12.06 6.21 16.04
N LEU A 302 -11.36 6.16 17.19
CA LEU A 302 -11.28 7.25 18.15
C LEU A 302 -9.83 7.46 18.61
N PHE A 303 -9.30 8.64 18.40
CA PHE A 303 -8.02 9.06 18.98
C PHE A 303 -8.23 9.72 20.34
N LEU A 304 -7.47 9.29 21.34
CA LEU A 304 -7.40 9.90 22.67
C LEU A 304 -6.02 10.53 22.88
N ASP A 305 -6.01 11.85 23.01
CA ASP A 305 -4.81 12.59 23.38
C ASP A 305 -4.27 12.15 24.76
N ALA A 306 -2.95 12.14 24.93
CA ALA A 306 -2.28 11.74 26.17
C ALA A 306 -2.82 12.47 27.42
N SER A 307 -3.27 13.72 27.27
CA SER A 307 -3.80 14.53 28.37
C SER A 307 -5.17 14.07 28.90
N VAL A 308 -5.93 13.33 28.09
CA VAL A 308 -7.25 12.78 28.45
C VAL A 308 -7.26 11.26 28.55
N SER A 309 -6.21 10.62 28.06
CA SER A 309 -6.03 9.17 28.15
C SER A 309 -5.83 8.69 29.59
N PRO A 310 -6.44 7.59 30.00
CA PRO A 310 -6.28 7.04 31.35
C PRO A 310 -4.87 6.49 31.62
N THR A 311 -4.08 6.23 30.58
CA THR A 311 -2.69 5.76 30.68
C THR A 311 -1.67 6.88 30.75
N GLY A 312 -2.06 8.11 30.35
CA GLY A 312 -1.15 9.23 30.16
C GLY A 312 -0.38 9.20 28.85
N GLU A 313 -0.66 8.22 27.99
CA GLU A 313 -0.10 8.07 26.64
C GLU A 313 -1.20 8.26 25.62
N ALA A 314 -0.89 8.72 24.41
CA ALA A 314 -1.87 8.81 23.34
C ALA A 314 -2.35 7.41 22.94
N LEU A 315 -3.66 7.25 22.71
CA LEU A 315 -4.27 5.97 22.33
C LEU A 315 -5.11 6.13 21.06
N LEU A 316 -5.10 5.09 20.24
CA LEU A 316 -6.08 4.89 19.17
C LEU A 316 -6.96 3.69 19.55
N LEU A 317 -8.26 3.89 19.53
CA LEU A 317 -9.25 2.83 19.69
C LEU A 317 -9.85 2.53 18.33
N ALA A 318 -9.95 1.25 17.99
CA ALA A 318 -10.64 0.77 16.80
C ALA A 318 -11.77 -0.17 17.22
N ALA A 319 -13.01 0.21 16.91
CA ALA A 319 -14.17 -0.64 17.10
C ALA A 319 -14.32 -1.51 15.85
N CYS A 320 -14.30 -2.83 16.05
CA CYS A 320 -14.32 -3.83 14.99
C CYS A 320 -15.69 -4.49 14.94
N GLU A 321 -16.41 -4.30 13.83
CA GLU A 321 -17.81 -4.73 13.67
C GLU A 321 -17.94 -6.25 13.70
N VAL A 322 -17.21 -6.96 12.84
CA VAL A 322 -17.35 -8.41 12.65
C VAL A 322 -16.87 -9.18 13.88
N SER A 323 -15.73 -8.83 14.46
CA SER A 323 -15.23 -9.49 15.66
C SER A 323 -15.93 -9.04 16.96
N GLY A 324 -16.65 -7.92 16.94
CA GLY A 324 -17.26 -7.33 18.15
C GLY A 324 -16.22 -6.90 19.19
N THR A 325 -14.99 -6.64 18.78
CA THR A 325 -13.89 -6.22 19.66
C THR A 325 -13.65 -4.71 19.62
N VAL A 326 -12.93 -4.22 20.61
CA VAL A 326 -12.35 -2.86 20.57
C VAL A 326 -10.86 -3.00 20.78
N ALA A 327 -10.10 -2.85 19.70
CA ALA A 327 -8.65 -2.79 19.76
C ALA A 327 -8.19 -1.46 20.37
N VAL A 328 -7.12 -1.50 21.19
CA VAL A 328 -6.54 -0.31 21.81
C VAL A 328 -5.05 -0.29 21.52
N TYR A 329 -4.63 0.66 20.72
CA TYR A 329 -3.22 0.85 20.35
C TYR A 329 -2.63 2.04 21.09
N GLN A 330 -1.45 1.87 21.69
CA GLN A 330 -0.66 3.00 22.17
C GLN A 330 0.02 3.67 20.98
N VAL A 331 -0.16 4.99 20.86
CA VAL A 331 0.34 5.78 19.72
C VAL A 331 1.56 6.58 20.16
N GLY A 332 2.72 6.31 19.58
CA GLY A 332 3.95 7.06 19.89
C GLY A 332 5.23 6.30 19.59
N GLY A 333 6.36 6.94 19.87
CA GLY A 333 7.70 6.35 19.73
C GLY A 333 8.10 6.05 18.30
N ALA A 334 8.87 4.97 18.12
CA ALA A 334 9.41 4.57 16.81
C ALA A 334 8.32 4.24 15.77
N ALA A 335 7.15 3.81 16.21
CA ALA A 335 6.02 3.50 15.31
C ALA A 335 5.51 4.72 14.54
N LEU A 336 5.79 5.93 15.01
CA LEU A 336 5.46 7.20 14.34
C LEU A 336 6.69 7.90 13.74
N SER A 337 7.81 7.22 13.61
CA SER A 337 9.02 7.78 13.00
C SER A 337 8.79 8.01 11.50
N VAL A 338 8.96 9.24 11.06
CA VAL A 338 8.89 9.62 9.65
C VAL A 338 10.29 9.69 9.08
N LEU A 339 10.50 9.12 7.89
CA LEU A 339 11.77 9.27 7.19
C LEU A 339 11.97 10.73 6.78
N PRO A 340 13.23 11.24 6.82
CA PRO A 340 13.49 12.61 6.40
C PRO A 340 13.41 12.81 4.88
N PHE A 341 13.19 11.74 4.12
CA PHE A 341 13.28 11.74 2.66
C PHE A 341 11.92 12.01 2.02
N THR A 342 11.89 12.88 1.02
CA THR A 342 10.66 13.28 0.31
C THR A 342 10.45 12.52 -1.01
N ASP A 343 11.39 11.63 -1.36
CA ASP A 343 11.42 10.89 -2.62
C ASP A 343 11.30 9.36 -2.45
N VAL A 344 10.81 8.91 -1.30
CA VAL A 344 10.57 7.50 -0.98
C VAL A 344 9.07 7.25 -1.06
N GLU A 345 8.67 6.31 -1.90
CA GLU A 345 7.28 5.87 -2.00
C GLU A 345 6.85 5.09 -0.75
N ALA A 346 5.55 5.07 -0.43
CA ALA A 346 5.03 4.45 0.78
C ALA A 346 5.47 2.98 0.92
N ARG A 347 5.40 2.21 -0.16
CA ARG A 347 5.84 0.81 -0.24
C ARG A 347 7.32 0.59 0.12
N ASP A 348 8.16 1.60 -0.01
CA ASP A 348 9.60 1.53 0.20
C ASP A 348 10.05 2.02 1.58
N VAL A 349 9.14 2.68 2.31
CA VAL A 349 9.43 3.32 3.60
C VAL A 349 10.05 2.34 4.60
N GLN A 350 9.53 1.11 4.70
CA GLN A 350 10.03 0.12 5.64
C GLN A 350 11.47 -0.31 5.31
N ALA A 351 11.73 -0.58 4.03
CA ALA A 351 13.06 -1.02 3.59
C ALA A 351 14.10 0.10 3.76
N VAL A 352 13.73 1.34 3.39
CA VAL A 352 14.61 2.50 3.55
C VAL A 352 14.84 2.80 5.03
N ARG A 353 13.81 2.72 5.87
CA ARG A 353 13.94 2.85 7.33
C ARG A 353 14.91 1.83 7.89
N TYR A 354 14.72 0.56 7.56
CA TYR A 354 15.58 -0.53 8.02
C TYR A 354 17.06 -0.27 7.72
N VAL A 355 17.38 0.06 6.47
CA VAL A 355 18.80 0.26 6.09
C VAL A 355 19.40 1.52 6.67
N CYS A 356 18.62 2.57 6.91
CA CYS A 356 19.10 3.81 7.51
C CYS A 356 19.30 3.68 9.03
N GLU A 357 18.34 3.11 9.76
CA GLU A 357 18.41 2.92 11.21
C GLU A 357 19.51 1.95 11.62
N ASN A 358 19.76 0.91 10.80
CA ASN A 358 20.86 -0.03 11.02
C ASN A 358 22.21 0.45 10.45
N GLY A 359 22.25 1.65 9.85
CA GLY A 359 23.49 2.22 9.32
C GLY A 359 24.09 1.43 8.16
N LEU A 360 23.24 0.71 7.40
CA LEU A 360 23.62 -0.07 6.21
C LEU A 360 23.74 0.83 4.99
N MET A 361 22.80 1.77 4.86
CA MET A 361 22.78 2.78 3.82
C MET A 361 22.39 4.14 4.41
N ALA A 362 22.64 5.21 3.69
CA ALA A 362 22.24 6.57 4.08
C ALA A 362 21.61 7.28 2.89
N GLY A 363 20.85 8.35 3.13
CA GLY A 363 20.41 9.24 2.07
C GLY A 363 21.58 9.89 1.33
N VAL A 364 21.35 10.31 0.11
CA VAL A 364 22.33 11.06 -0.69
C VAL A 364 22.41 12.54 -0.24
N SER A 365 21.33 13.02 0.38
CA SER A 365 21.25 14.32 1.07
C SER A 365 20.39 14.20 2.33
N ALA A 366 20.15 15.31 3.02
CA ALA A 366 19.35 15.31 4.24
C ALA A 366 17.87 14.97 3.98
N ASP A 367 17.37 15.22 2.77
CA ASP A 367 15.97 15.14 2.37
C ASP A 367 15.72 14.20 1.17
N ARG A 368 16.77 13.49 0.70
CA ARG A 368 16.67 12.59 -0.46
C ARG A 368 17.42 11.28 -0.24
N PHE A 369 16.74 10.18 -0.55
CA PHE A 369 17.33 8.83 -0.59
C PHE A 369 17.80 8.45 -1.99
N GLU A 370 17.19 8.99 -3.05
CA GLU A 370 17.35 8.61 -4.46
C GLU A 370 17.05 7.11 -4.70
N PRO A 371 15.82 6.65 -4.44
CA PRO A 371 15.47 5.23 -4.48
C PRO A 371 15.78 4.57 -5.82
N ASN A 372 15.57 5.29 -6.94
CA ASN A 372 15.84 4.82 -8.29
C ASN A 372 17.30 5.03 -8.76
N GLY A 373 18.14 5.65 -7.93
CA GLY A 373 19.57 5.75 -8.19
C GLY A 373 20.26 4.39 -8.16
N THR A 374 21.31 4.21 -8.96
CA THR A 374 22.08 2.96 -8.99
C THR A 374 23.03 2.84 -7.81
N LEU A 375 23.23 1.62 -7.32
CA LEU A 375 24.21 1.33 -6.29
C LEU A 375 25.51 0.83 -6.92
N THR A 376 26.66 1.20 -6.36
CA THR A 376 27.95 0.68 -6.79
C THR A 376 28.28 -0.64 -6.08
N ARG A 377 29.20 -1.42 -6.64
CA ARG A 377 29.69 -2.66 -6.02
C ARG A 377 30.38 -2.40 -4.68
N GLY A 378 31.09 -1.29 -4.56
CA GLY A 378 31.69 -0.86 -3.30
C GLY A 378 30.66 -0.53 -2.24
N GLU A 379 29.58 0.14 -2.60
CA GLU A 379 28.46 0.45 -1.69
C GLU A 379 27.72 -0.81 -1.25
N ALA A 380 27.43 -1.74 -2.17
CA ALA A 380 26.77 -3.01 -1.85
C ALA A 380 27.57 -3.84 -0.83
N VAL A 381 28.87 -3.95 -1.04
CA VAL A 381 29.77 -4.64 -0.09
C VAL A 381 29.84 -3.92 1.24
N THR A 382 29.81 -2.58 1.24
CA THR A 382 29.83 -1.76 2.45
C THR A 382 28.56 -1.97 3.28
N ALA A 383 27.40 -2.11 2.65
CA ALA A 383 26.15 -2.41 3.32
C ALA A 383 26.19 -3.80 4.00
N LEU A 384 26.69 -4.83 3.31
CA LEU A 384 26.86 -6.17 3.89
C LEU A 384 27.89 -6.19 5.04
N TRP A 385 28.99 -5.45 4.89
CA TRP A 385 29.98 -5.31 5.94
C TRP A 385 29.42 -4.59 7.18
N ALA A 386 28.54 -3.61 6.95
CA ALA A 386 27.84 -2.92 8.05
C ALA A 386 26.84 -3.84 8.76
N LEU A 387 26.12 -4.68 7.99
CA LEU A 387 25.22 -5.68 8.54
C LEU A 387 25.94 -6.66 9.47
N GLU A 388 27.18 -7.04 9.13
CA GLU A 388 28.08 -7.89 9.94
C GLU A 388 28.72 -7.17 11.13
N GLY A 389 28.42 -5.91 11.37
CA GLY A 389 29.01 -5.12 12.46
C GLY A 389 30.41 -4.58 12.16
N ARG A 390 30.81 -4.48 10.91
CA ARG A 390 32.04 -3.87 10.41
C ARG A 390 33.31 -4.56 10.91
N PRO A 391 33.47 -5.89 10.77
CA PRO A 391 34.65 -6.60 11.23
C PRO A 391 35.92 -6.17 10.48
N VAL A 392 37.02 -6.00 11.24
CA VAL A 392 38.34 -5.73 10.66
C VAL A 392 39.08 -7.05 10.50
N VAL A 393 39.55 -7.35 9.30
CA VAL A 393 40.22 -8.60 8.96
C VAL A 393 41.67 -8.40 8.54
N ASN A 394 42.55 -9.32 8.91
CA ASN A 394 43.92 -9.32 8.42
C ASN A 394 44.03 -10.12 7.13
N TYR A 395 43.67 -9.49 6.01
CA TYR A 395 43.67 -10.07 4.66
C TYR A 395 44.44 -9.18 3.69
N LEU A 396 45.30 -9.76 2.88
CA LEU A 396 46.04 -9.00 1.88
C LEU A 396 45.12 -8.58 0.73
N MET A 397 44.92 -7.27 0.56
CA MET A 397 44.17 -6.75 -0.58
C MET A 397 44.85 -7.14 -1.89
N THR A 398 44.13 -7.86 -2.76
CA THR A 398 44.63 -8.38 -4.03
C THR A 398 44.12 -7.58 -5.24
N PHE A 399 43.23 -6.63 -5.02
CA PHE A 399 42.66 -5.78 -6.08
C PHE A 399 43.46 -4.48 -6.20
N SER A 400 43.94 -4.21 -7.42
CA SER A 400 44.78 -3.04 -7.71
C SER A 400 43.99 -1.75 -7.89
N ASP A 401 42.68 -1.85 -8.11
CA ASP A 401 41.72 -0.77 -8.31
C ASP A 401 40.95 -0.40 -7.01
N VAL A 402 41.28 -1.00 -5.89
CA VAL A 402 40.69 -0.69 -4.58
C VAL A 402 41.68 0.11 -3.76
N ASP A 403 41.34 1.38 -3.51
CA ASP A 403 42.09 2.20 -2.55
C ASP A 403 41.77 1.70 -1.12
N PRO A 404 42.77 1.21 -0.37
CA PRO A 404 42.53 0.76 1.00
C PRO A 404 42.04 1.85 1.97
N ALA A 405 42.24 3.13 1.62
CA ALA A 405 41.78 4.28 2.40
C ALA A 405 40.37 4.78 2.00
N ALA A 406 39.79 4.27 0.92
CA ALA A 406 38.43 4.58 0.53
C ALA A 406 37.43 4.02 1.55
N SER A 407 36.23 4.60 1.61
CA SER A 407 35.15 4.21 2.52
C SER A 407 34.76 2.72 2.40
N TYR A 408 34.90 2.16 1.21
CA TYR A 408 34.66 0.74 0.91
C TYR A 408 35.89 -0.18 1.10
N GLY A 409 37.08 0.37 1.36
CA GLY A 409 38.34 -0.40 1.34
C GLY A 409 38.37 -1.58 2.33
N GLU A 410 37.96 -1.37 3.58
CA GLU A 410 37.85 -2.43 4.59
C GLU A 410 36.72 -3.40 4.28
N ALA A 411 35.58 -2.92 3.76
CA ALA A 411 34.45 -3.74 3.37
C ALA A 411 34.83 -4.73 2.23
N VAL A 412 35.54 -4.24 1.20
CA VAL A 412 36.05 -5.09 0.11
C VAL A 412 37.06 -6.12 0.64
N ARG A 413 37.94 -5.71 1.56
CA ARG A 413 38.90 -6.62 2.17
C ARG A 413 38.20 -7.74 2.93
N TRP A 414 37.22 -7.39 3.77
CA TRP A 414 36.44 -8.36 4.51
C TRP A 414 35.67 -9.31 3.55
N ALA A 415 34.91 -8.77 2.62
CA ALA A 415 34.10 -9.59 1.71
C ALA A 415 34.94 -10.54 0.84
N ALA A 416 36.11 -10.09 0.41
CA ALA A 416 37.05 -10.95 -0.31
C ALA A 416 37.63 -12.05 0.61
N SER A 417 37.94 -11.73 1.87
CA SER A 417 38.45 -12.73 2.82
C SER A 417 37.45 -13.82 3.17
N GLN A 418 36.14 -13.49 3.17
CA GLN A 418 35.04 -14.41 3.44
C GLN A 418 34.49 -15.09 2.18
N GLY A 419 34.98 -14.71 0.99
CA GLY A 419 34.50 -15.24 -0.28
C GLY A 419 33.12 -14.73 -0.69
N ILE A 420 32.59 -13.69 -0.02
CA ILE A 420 31.30 -13.07 -0.29
C ILE A 420 31.34 -12.33 -1.64
N ALA A 421 32.40 -11.55 -1.87
CA ALA A 421 32.58 -10.81 -3.11
C ALA A 421 33.92 -11.15 -3.76
N GLY A 422 33.91 -11.22 -5.10
CA GLY A 422 35.11 -11.43 -5.93
C GLY A 422 35.23 -10.34 -6.99
N GLY A 423 36.42 -10.28 -7.63
CA GLY A 423 36.67 -9.36 -8.73
C GLY A 423 36.31 -9.98 -10.09
N TYR A 424 36.48 -9.16 -11.13
CA TYR A 424 36.28 -9.54 -12.53
C TYR A 424 37.42 -10.38 -13.11
N GLY A 425 38.45 -10.66 -12.32
CA GLY A 425 39.72 -11.22 -12.77
C GLY A 425 40.76 -10.15 -13.05
N GLY A 426 42.01 -10.57 -13.29
CA GLY A 426 43.11 -9.64 -13.56
C GLY A 426 43.49 -8.71 -12.39
N GLY A 427 42.99 -8.98 -11.17
CA GLY A 427 43.23 -8.14 -10.00
C GLY A 427 42.35 -6.90 -9.92
N LEU A 428 41.19 -6.89 -10.62
CA LEU A 428 40.23 -5.78 -10.61
C LEU A 428 38.95 -6.20 -9.85
N PHE A 429 38.46 -5.31 -8.98
CA PHE A 429 37.20 -5.46 -8.23
C PHE A 429 36.05 -4.66 -8.87
N GLY A 430 36.34 -3.47 -9.40
CA GLY A 430 35.37 -2.52 -9.92
C GLY A 430 34.51 -1.87 -8.81
N PRO A 431 35.11 -1.19 -7.79
CA PRO A 431 34.35 -0.69 -6.65
C PRO A 431 33.32 0.39 -7.03
N ASP A 432 33.64 1.19 -8.05
CA ASP A 432 32.79 2.29 -8.54
C ASP A 432 31.85 1.89 -9.68
N ASP A 433 31.91 0.62 -10.13
CA ASP A 433 30.99 0.12 -11.15
C ASP A 433 29.59 -0.10 -10.58
N PRO A 434 28.52 0.24 -11.29
CA PRO A 434 27.17 -0.14 -10.89
C PRO A 434 27.05 -1.65 -10.73
N ILE A 435 26.47 -2.09 -9.60
CA ILE A 435 26.24 -3.52 -9.37
C ILE A 435 25.01 -3.97 -10.16
N THR A 436 25.10 -5.08 -10.90
CA THR A 436 23.91 -5.65 -11.53
C THR A 436 23.08 -6.46 -10.53
N ARG A 437 21.80 -6.65 -10.85
CA ARG A 437 20.87 -7.41 -10.00
C ARG A 437 21.37 -8.85 -9.76
N GLU A 438 21.86 -9.52 -10.79
CA GLU A 438 22.46 -10.86 -10.63
C GLU A 438 23.75 -10.85 -9.79
N GLN A 439 24.57 -9.80 -9.87
CA GLN A 439 25.76 -9.66 -9.03
C GLN A 439 25.39 -9.40 -7.57
N LEU A 440 24.36 -8.59 -7.33
CA LEU A 440 23.82 -8.37 -6.00
C LEU A 440 23.30 -9.69 -5.41
N ALA A 441 22.48 -10.44 -6.16
CA ALA A 441 22.00 -11.76 -5.75
C ALA A 441 23.16 -12.70 -5.35
N VAL A 442 24.25 -12.73 -6.11
CA VAL A 442 25.43 -13.54 -5.79
C VAL A 442 26.09 -13.11 -4.48
N MET A 443 26.19 -11.81 -4.20
CA MET A 443 26.77 -11.33 -2.94
C MET A 443 25.86 -11.68 -1.76
N LEU A 444 24.56 -11.48 -1.87
CA LEU A 444 23.56 -11.81 -0.83
C LEU A 444 23.52 -13.31 -0.56
N TYR A 445 23.51 -14.15 -1.60
CA TYR A 445 23.54 -15.61 -1.50
C TYR A 445 24.79 -16.11 -0.75
N ARG A 446 25.96 -15.57 -1.10
CA ARG A 446 27.22 -15.95 -0.46
C ARG A 446 27.28 -15.46 0.99
N TYR A 447 26.71 -14.29 1.28
CA TYR A 447 26.57 -13.81 2.63
C TYR A 447 25.64 -14.71 3.44
N ALA A 448 24.46 -15.05 2.93
CA ALA A 448 23.52 -15.97 3.57
C ALA A 448 24.19 -17.34 3.89
N ARG A 449 24.99 -17.86 2.98
CA ARG A 449 25.78 -19.08 3.23
C ARG A 449 26.88 -18.90 4.28
N HIS A 450 27.50 -17.73 4.35
CA HIS A 450 28.48 -17.40 5.36
C HIS A 450 27.86 -17.42 6.75
N GLU A 451 26.67 -16.85 6.89
CA GLU A 451 25.89 -16.82 8.12
C GLU A 451 25.22 -18.16 8.47
N GLY A 452 25.19 -19.10 7.54
CA GLY A 452 24.58 -20.41 7.74
C GLY A 452 23.07 -20.43 7.55
N TYR A 453 22.51 -19.43 6.88
CA TYR A 453 21.09 -19.42 6.52
C TYR A 453 20.76 -20.55 5.54
N ASP A 454 19.50 -20.98 5.51
CA ASP A 454 19.07 -21.99 4.55
C ASP A 454 19.10 -21.40 3.13
N THR A 455 19.99 -21.93 2.32
CA THR A 455 20.14 -21.59 0.91
C THR A 455 19.88 -22.79 0.00
N ALA A 456 19.30 -23.87 0.54
CA ALA A 456 19.07 -25.12 -0.20
C ALA A 456 17.82 -25.05 -1.08
N GLN A 457 17.13 -23.94 -1.14
CA GLN A 457 15.94 -23.77 -1.95
C GLN A 457 16.28 -23.85 -3.45
N GLY A 458 15.60 -24.71 -4.17
CA GLY A 458 15.83 -25.00 -5.57
C GLY A 458 14.53 -25.23 -6.31
N GLY A 459 13.70 -24.18 -6.42
CA GLY A 459 12.43 -24.24 -7.09
C GLY A 459 12.47 -23.96 -8.58
N MET A 460 11.28 -23.93 -9.16
CA MET A 460 11.08 -23.71 -10.59
C MET A 460 10.61 -22.27 -10.90
N ALA A 461 10.19 -21.50 -9.90
CA ALA A 461 9.58 -20.17 -10.06
C ALA A 461 10.44 -19.20 -10.89
N VAL A 462 11.77 -19.19 -10.67
CA VAL A 462 12.68 -18.36 -11.47
C VAL A 462 12.61 -18.63 -12.98
N ARG A 463 12.17 -19.84 -13.40
CA ARG A 463 12.10 -20.25 -14.80
C ARG A 463 10.84 -19.79 -15.53
N GLU A 464 9.89 -19.24 -14.81
CA GLU A 464 8.65 -18.70 -15.36
C GLU A 464 8.86 -17.30 -15.95
N PHE A 465 9.98 -16.64 -15.57
CA PHE A 465 10.31 -15.32 -16.10
C PHE A 465 10.86 -15.37 -17.52
N ALA A 466 10.39 -14.48 -18.36
CA ALA A 466 10.71 -14.40 -19.79
C ALA A 466 12.21 -14.18 -20.08
N ASP A 467 12.93 -13.61 -19.13
CA ASP A 467 14.36 -13.31 -19.24
C ASP A 467 15.26 -14.27 -18.43
N TYR A 468 14.73 -15.44 -18.00
CA TYR A 468 15.49 -16.46 -17.28
C TYR A 468 16.79 -16.85 -18.00
N ASP A 469 16.76 -17.02 -19.32
CA ASP A 469 17.91 -17.39 -20.14
C ASP A 469 19.00 -16.31 -20.22
N GLN A 470 18.72 -15.09 -19.74
CA GLN A 470 19.68 -13.99 -19.67
C GLN A 470 20.50 -14.03 -18.37
N ILE A 471 20.11 -14.85 -17.39
CA ILE A 471 20.87 -15.02 -16.15
C ILE A 471 22.23 -15.67 -16.49
N ALA A 472 23.32 -15.01 -16.10
CA ALA A 472 24.65 -15.54 -16.32
C ALA A 472 24.87 -16.85 -15.52
N GLY A 473 25.56 -17.82 -16.12
CA GLY A 473 25.72 -19.13 -15.51
C GLY A 473 26.35 -19.15 -14.12
N TYR A 474 27.16 -18.12 -13.77
CA TYR A 474 27.74 -17.96 -12.43
C TYR A 474 26.72 -17.52 -11.38
N ALA A 475 25.61 -16.90 -11.81
CA ALA A 475 24.59 -16.31 -10.97
C ALA A 475 23.33 -17.21 -10.85
N ALA A 476 23.19 -18.25 -11.65
CA ALA A 476 21.97 -19.03 -11.77
C ALA A 476 21.46 -19.58 -10.41
N GLU A 477 22.35 -20.16 -9.59
CA GLU A 477 22.01 -20.68 -8.27
C GLU A 477 21.58 -19.56 -7.32
N ALA A 478 22.31 -18.44 -7.32
CA ALA A 478 22.04 -17.31 -6.46
C ALA A 478 20.73 -16.59 -6.84
N MET A 479 20.46 -16.40 -8.12
CA MET A 479 19.20 -15.82 -8.60
C MET A 479 18.00 -16.71 -8.26
N THR A 480 18.14 -18.03 -8.43
CA THR A 480 17.09 -18.99 -8.05
C THR A 480 16.75 -18.86 -6.56
N TRP A 481 17.76 -18.91 -5.70
CA TRP A 481 17.56 -18.74 -4.27
C TRP A 481 16.97 -17.37 -3.92
N ALA A 482 17.51 -16.28 -4.48
CA ALA A 482 17.10 -14.94 -4.12
C ALA A 482 15.64 -14.64 -4.49
N VAL A 483 15.17 -15.18 -5.61
CA VAL A 483 13.77 -15.05 -6.04
C VAL A 483 12.85 -15.90 -5.15
N GLU A 484 13.19 -17.15 -4.91
CA GLU A 484 12.38 -18.06 -4.10
C GLU A 484 12.31 -17.68 -2.62
N ALA A 485 13.39 -17.14 -2.10
CA ALA A 485 13.45 -16.64 -0.72
C ALA A 485 12.88 -15.21 -0.56
N GLY A 486 12.34 -14.63 -1.64
CA GLY A 486 11.81 -13.26 -1.61
C GLY A 486 12.87 -12.17 -1.39
N VAL A 487 14.16 -12.50 -1.47
CA VAL A 487 15.27 -11.54 -1.29
C VAL A 487 15.41 -10.62 -2.49
N LEU A 488 15.08 -11.09 -3.66
CA LEU A 488 15.10 -10.29 -4.89
C LEU A 488 13.76 -10.42 -5.61
N THR A 489 13.03 -9.33 -5.69
CA THR A 489 11.75 -9.25 -6.40
C THR A 489 11.94 -9.08 -7.90
N ALA A 490 10.95 -9.47 -8.69
CA ALA A 490 10.89 -9.20 -10.13
C ALA A 490 10.80 -7.68 -10.40
N THR A 491 11.19 -7.26 -11.59
CA THR A 491 11.06 -5.86 -12.04
C THR A 491 9.74 -5.58 -12.76
N SER A 492 9.07 -6.64 -13.19
CA SER A 492 7.71 -6.63 -13.74
C SER A 492 7.12 -8.04 -13.55
N LEU A 493 5.88 -8.22 -13.96
CA LEU A 493 5.17 -9.52 -13.85
C LEU A 493 5.95 -10.69 -14.49
N ASP A 494 6.77 -10.42 -15.50
CA ASP A 494 7.43 -11.46 -16.30
C ASP A 494 8.95 -11.30 -16.43
N THR A 495 9.59 -10.32 -15.75
CA THR A 495 11.02 -10.05 -15.90
C THR A 495 11.77 -9.89 -14.59
N LEU A 496 12.97 -10.44 -14.52
CA LEU A 496 13.93 -10.30 -13.42
C LEU A 496 14.98 -9.22 -13.67
N ALA A 497 15.24 -8.90 -14.93
CA ALA A 497 16.27 -7.96 -15.39
C ALA A 497 17.68 -8.22 -14.81
N PRO A 498 18.26 -9.45 -14.92
CA PRO A 498 19.47 -9.86 -14.20
C PRO A 498 20.68 -8.97 -14.49
N GLY A 499 20.81 -8.51 -15.73
CA GLY A 499 21.93 -7.65 -16.18
C GLY A 499 21.73 -6.16 -15.94
N GLN A 500 20.56 -5.69 -15.46
CA GLN A 500 20.35 -4.30 -15.10
C GLN A 500 21.07 -3.93 -13.80
N ALA A 501 21.47 -2.67 -13.69
CA ALA A 501 21.98 -2.16 -12.42
C ALA A 501 20.89 -2.20 -11.33
N ALA A 502 21.23 -2.71 -10.17
CA ALA A 502 20.35 -2.67 -9.02
C ALA A 502 20.19 -1.22 -8.53
N THR A 503 18.97 -0.85 -8.18
CA THR A 503 18.71 0.46 -7.60
C THR A 503 18.96 0.46 -6.10
N ARG A 504 19.04 1.65 -5.51
CA ARG A 504 19.23 1.82 -4.07
C ARG A 504 18.07 1.23 -3.29
N VAL A 505 16.83 1.45 -3.74
CA VAL A 505 15.64 0.88 -3.08
C VAL A 505 15.58 -0.64 -3.23
N GLN A 506 15.86 -1.19 -4.40
CA GLN A 506 15.91 -2.65 -4.59
C GLN A 506 16.96 -3.30 -3.67
N THR A 507 18.07 -2.62 -3.43
CA THR A 507 19.08 -3.11 -2.48
C THR A 507 18.58 -3.00 -1.04
N ALA A 508 17.88 -1.94 -0.69
CA ALA A 508 17.28 -1.78 0.65
C ALA A 508 16.23 -2.87 0.92
N GLN A 509 15.35 -3.13 -0.04
CA GLN A 509 14.36 -4.21 0.01
C GLN A 509 15.03 -5.58 0.19
N ALA A 510 16.07 -5.85 -0.59
CA ALA A 510 16.81 -7.12 -0.49
C ALA A 510 17.52 -7.31 0.86
N LEU A 511 18.05 -6.24 1.46
CA LEU A 511 18.67 -6.29 2.79
C LEU A 511 17.64 -6.48 3.91
N LEU A 512 16.47 -5.86 3.80
CA LEU A 512 15.36 -6.09 4.72
C LEU A 512 14.87 -7.54 4.64
N ALA A 513 14.60 -8.05 3.43
CA ALA A 513 14.16 -9.43 3.24
C ALA A 513 15.22 -10.44 3.75
N LEU A 514 16.51 -10.16 3.53
CA LEU A 514 17.59 -10.99 4.06
C LEU A 514 17.58 -11.05 5.60
N SER A 515 17.23 -9.95 6.28
CA SER A 515 17.16 -9.93 7.75
C SER A 515 16.00 -10.78 8.29
N GLN A 516 14.90 -10.87 7.55
CA GLN A 516 13.73 -11.68 7.92
C GLN A 516 13.99 -13.19 7.78
N ILE A 517 14.89 -13.60 6.89
CA ILE A 517 15.32 -15.01 6.78
C ILE A 517 16.21 -15.40 7.97
N ALA A 518 16.88 -14.43 8.60
CA ALA A 518 17.77 -14.65 9.73
C ALA A 518 17.04 -14.95 11.05
N GLU A 519 15.75 -14.59 11.14
CA GLU A 519 14.88 -14.85 12.29
C GLU A 519 14.19 -16.22 12.18
#